data_4156b51286326e7ead064e923d773558
#
_entry.id   4156b51286326e7ead064e923d773558
#
_cell.length_a   1.000
_cell.length_b   1.000
_cell.length_c   1.000
_cell.angle_alpha   90.00
_cell.angle_beta   90.00
_cell.angle_gamma   90.00
#
_symmetry.space_group_name_H-M   'P 1'
#
loop_
_entity.id
_entity.type
_entity.pdbx_description
1 polymer ?
#
loop_
_entity_poly.entity_id
_entity_poly.type
_entity_poly.pdbx_seq_one_letter_code
_entity_poly.pdbx_strand_id
1 'polypeptide(L)'
;MVWPPDSPWAPWWRTNRKVARAMCKLAEVGENDVVYDLGSGDGTTLIVAAKEFGARGVGIEIDPLRYFISSMLLRSNRLSDKVRIIRRNFFDVNISEASVVFVYLVPKALNRLLPKFNKELKKGTRIVSYKYPINLPMIKYDNENEIRLYMIS
;
A
#
# COMPACT_ATOMS: atom_id res chain seq x y z
N MET A 1 2.92 16.67 -16.53
CA MET A 1 4.06 15.92 -16.18
C MET A 1 4.07 14.61 -16.86
N VAL A 2 5.07 14.42 -17.56
CA VAL A 2 5.27 13.14 -18.10
C VAL A 2 5.63 12.24 -16.96
N TRP A 3 4.79 11.40 -16.70
CA TRP A 3 5.00 10.46 -15.79
C TRP A 3 5.81 9.43 -16.43
N PRO A 4 6.89 9.14 -15.88
CA PRO A 4 7.62 8.07 -16.44
C PRO A 4 6.78 6.87 -16.20
N PRO A 5 6.37 6.27 -17.18
CA PRO A 5 5.81 4.99 -17.03
C PRO A 5 6.89 4.01 -16.68
N ASP A 6 7.83 4.46 -15.91
CA ASP A 6 9.03 3.71 -15.76
C ASP A 6 8.96 2.69 -14.69
N SER A 7 7.86 2.62 -13.97
CA SER A 7 7.67 1.49 -13.10
C SER A 7 6.87 0.44 -13.86
N PRO A 8 7.49 -0.61 -14.36
CA PRO A 8 6.76 -1.68 -15.04
C PRO A 8 5.90 -2.49 -14.07
N TRP A 9 5.97 -2.15 -12.79
CA TRP A 9 5.32 -2.90 -11.72
C TRP A 9 4.03 -2.27 -11.24
N ALA A 10 3.85 -0.96 -11.41
CA ALA A 10 2.68 -0.23 -10.93
C ALA A 10 1.96 0.45 -12.08
N PRO A 11 0.62 0.53 -12.03
CA PRO A 11 -0.11 1.32 -13.00
C PRO A 11 0.18 2.80 -12.83
N TRP A 12 -0.07 3.54 -13.90
CA TRP A 12 0.08 4.99 -13.95
C TRP A 12 -0.86 5.72 -12.97
N TRP A 13 -2.03 5.14 -12.70
CA TRP A 13 -3.12 5.81 -12.00
C TRP A 13 -2.83 5.98 -10.53
N ARG A 14 -3.34 7.06 -9.96
CA ARG A 14 -3.33 7.25 -8.51
C ARG A 14 -4.58 6.61 -7.90
N THR A 15 -4.43 6.10 -6.69
CA THR A 15 -5.56 5.67 -5.88
C THR A 15 -6.24 6.93 -5.34
N ASN A 16 -7.54 7.08 -5.57
CA ASN A 16 -8.26 8.23 -5.04
C ASN A 16 -8.67 7.98 -3.58
N ARG A 17 -9.11 9.05 -2.90
CA ARG A 17 -9.47 8.97 -1.48
C ARG A 17 -10.63 8.01 -1.20
N LYS A 18 -11.60 7.94 -2.11
CA LYS A 18 -12.73 7.03 -1.96
C LYS A 18 -12.26 5.58 -1.93
N VAL A 19 -11.38 5.19 -2.84
CA VAL A 19 -10.83 3.84 -2.89
C VAL A 19 -9.94 3.58 -1.69
N ALA A 20 -9.13 4.55 -1.30
CA ALA A 20 -8.28 4.42 -0.11
C ALA A 20 -9.11 4.16 1.15
N ARG A 21 -10.21 4.88 1.33
CA ARG A 21 -11.13 4.63 2.45
C ARG A 21 -11.74 3.24 2.39
N ALA A 22 -12.15 2.81 1.20
CA ALA A 22 -12.72 1.48 1.02
C ALA A 22 -11.71 0.38 1.35
N MET A 23 -10.45 0.56 0.97
CA MET A 23 -9.38 -0.37 1.32
C MET A 23 -9.18 -0.45 2.84
N CYS A 24 -9.14 0.69 3.50
CA CYS A 24 -9.00 0.74 4.95
C CYS A 24 -10.18 0.08 5.66
N LYS A 25 -11.40 0.32 5.19
CA LYS A 25 -12.59 -0.29 5.76
C LYS A 25 -12.61 -1.80 5.56
N LEU A 26 -12.28 -2.26 4.38
CA LEU A 26 -12.27 -3.69 4.06
C LEU A 26 -11.28 -4.44 4.94
N ALA A 27 -10.11 -3.86 5.19
CA ALA A 27 -9.08 -4.45 6.03
C ALA A 27 -9.28 -4.16 7.53
N GLU A 28 -10.29 -3.39 7.89
CA GLU A 28 -10.55 -2.97 9.27
C GLU A 28 -9.33 -2.30 9.91
N VAL A 29 -8.74 -1.37 9.16
CA VAL A 29 -7.56 -0.61 9.63
C VAL A 29 -7.92 0.22 10.85
N GLY A 30 -7.05 0.24 11.85
CA GLY A 30 -7.22 1.02 13.07
C GLY A 30 -5.89 1.52 13.62
N GLU A 31 -5.94 2.11 14.79
CA GLU A 31 -4.79 2.81 15.41
C GLU A 31 -3.64 1.88 15.79
N ASN A 32 -3.90 0.58 15.92
CA ASN A 32 -2.87 -0.40 16.23
C ASN A 32 -2.19 -0.97 15.00
N ASP A 33 -2.61 -0.54 13.81
CA ASP A 33 -2.07 -1.06 12.57
C ASP A 33 -0.87 -0.28 12.07
N VAL A 34 0.01 -0.99 11.40
CA VAL A 34 1.10 -0.43 10.60
C VAL A 34 0.83 -0.82 9.15
N VAL A 35 0.47 0.15 8.34
CA VAL A 35 0.13 -0.06 6.93
C VAL A 35 1.37 0.16 6.07
N TYR A 36 1.73 -0.85 5.29
CA TYR A 36 2.77 -0.71 4.26
C TYR A 36 2.10 -0.56 2.90
N ASP A 37 2.46 0.49 2.19
CA ASP A 37 1.98 0.73 0.84
C ASP A 37 3.14 0.55 -0.15
N LEU A 38 3.07 -0.50 -0.93
CA LEU A 38 4.13 -0.83 -1.88
C LEU A 38 3.87 -0.09 -3.20
N GLY A 39 4.75 0.85 -3.53
CA GLY A 39 4.52 1.77 -4.63
C GLY A 39 3.57 2.88 -4.22
N SER A 40 3.92 3.60 -3.15
CA SER A 40 2.98 4.51 -2.47
C SER A 40 2.57 5.74 -3.27
N GLY A 41 3.24 6.03 -4.38
CA GLY A 41 2.89 7.15 -5.23
C GLY A 41 2.94 8.48 -4.48
N ASP A 42 1.83 9.22 -4.51
CA ASP A 42 1.72 10.51 -3.82
C ASP A 42 1.38 10.38 -2.33
N GLY A 43 1.22 9.17 -1.84
CA GLY A 43 0.95 8.92 -0.42
C GLY A 43 -0.51 9.02 -0.03
N THR A 44 -1.43 9.17 -0.96
CA THR A 44 -2.86 9.34 -0.66
C THR A 44 -3.40 8.23 0.24
N THR A 45 -3.07 6.98 -0.05
CA THR A 45 -3.56 5.83 0.72
C THR A 45 -3.10 5.89 2.17
N LEU A 46 -1.83 6.23 2.38
CA LEU A 46 -1.28 6.33 3.73
C LEU A 46 -1.79 7.54 4.49
N ILE A 47 -2.02 8.64 3.78
CA ILE A 47 -2.63 9.84 4.39
C ILE A 47 -4.02 9.48 4.92
N VAL A 48 -4.83 8.81 4.13
CA VAL A 48 -6.17 8.38 4.55
C VAL A 48 -6.07 7.41 5.73
N ALA A 49 -5.20 6.41 5.65
CA ALA A 49 -5.04 5.43 6.73
C ALA A 49 -4.65 6.10 8.06
N ALA A 50 -3.72 7.03 8.01
CA ALA A 50 -3.26 7.72 9.22
C ALA A 50 -4.26 8.76 9.73
N LYS A 51 -4.77 9.59 8.84
CA LYS A 51 -5.61 10.72 9.22
C LYS A 51 -7.02 10.32 9.62
N GLU A 52 -7.60 9.36 8.91
CA GLU A 52 -8.99 8.96 9.11
C GLU A 52 -9.14 7.70 9.95
N PHE A 53 -8.13 6.85 10.00
CA PHE A 53 -8.20 5.55 10.71
C PHE A 53 -7.18 5.43 11.84
N GLY A 54 -6.32 6.43 11.99
CA GLY A 54 -5.37 6.47 13.11
C GLY A 54 -4.15 5.57 12.97
N ALA A 55 -3.96 4.93 11.84
CA ALA A 55 -2.87 3.98 11.65
C ALA A 55 -1.51 4.66 11.47
N ARG A 56 -0.45 3.91 11.71
CA ARG A 56 0.89 4.28 11.27
C ARG A 56 1.12 3.71 9.89
N GLY A 57 2.08 4.27 9.17
CA GLY A 57 2.31 3.81 7.81
C GLY A 57 3.74 3.94 7.33
N VAL A 58 4.07 3.08 6.39
CA VAL A 58 5.34 3.12 5.67
C VAL A 58 5.01 2.99 4.19
N GLY A 59 5.38 4.00 3.43
CA GLY A 59 5.28 3.96 1.98
C GLY A 59 6.64 3.67 1.38
N ILE A 60 6.64 2.87 0.32
CA ILE A 60 7.86 2.55 -0.39
C ILE A 60 7.69 3.04 -1.82
N GLU A 61 8.50 4.02 -2.22
CA GLU A 61 8.39 4.65 -3.52
C GLU A 61 9.77 4.90 -4.09
N ILE A 62 10.05 4.32 -5.23
CA ILE A 62 11.36 4.44 -5.86
C ILE A 62 11.51 5.73 -6.67
N ASP A 63 10.41 6.28 -7.19
CA ASP A 63 10.46 7.47 -8.01
C ASP A 63 10.76 8.71 -7.18
N PRO A 64 11.86 9.45 -7.50
CA PRO A 64 12.26 10.61 -6.69
C PRO A 64 11.22 11.73 -6.63
N LEU A 65 10.49 11.95 -7.71
CA LEU A 65 9.48 13.00 -7.73
C LEU A 65 8.28 12.65 -6.86
N ARG A 66 7.78 11.43 -6.97
CA ARG A 66 6.68 10.95 -6.11
C ARG A 66 7.10 10.92 -4.65
N TYR A 67 8.32 10.48 -4.38
CA TYR A 67 8.85 10.49 -3.02
C TYR A 67 8.85 11.91 -2.46
N PHE A 68 9.29 12.88 -3.23
CA PHE A 68 9.30 14.28 -2.80
C PHE A 68 7.89 14.81 -2.56
N ILE A 69 6.97 14.58 -3.50
CA ILE A 69 5.58 15.03 -3.40
C ILE A 69 4.90 14.40 -2.18
N SER A 70 5.03 13.10 -1.99
CA SER A 70 4.42 12.42 -0.85
C SER A 70 4.98 12.91 0.47
N SER A 71 6.29 13.16 0.54
CA SER A 71 6.92 13.69 1.74
C SER A 71 6.39 15.09 2.09
N MET A 72 6.18 15.94 1.08
CA MET A 72 5.59 17.25 1.29
C MET A 72 4.14 17.17 1.76
N LEU A 73 3.36 16.28 1.17
CA LEU A 73 1.96 16.09 1.55
C LEU A 73 1.83 15.56 2.98
N LEU A 74 2.71 14.66 3.39
CA LEU A 74 2.74 14.18 4.77
C LEU A 74 3.05 15.32 5.74
N ARG A 75 4.02 16.14 5.41
CA ARG A 75 4.38 17.29 6.24
C ARG A 75 3.23 18.30 6.35
N SER A 76 2.59 18.62 5.23
CA SER A 76 1.48 19.57 5.22
C SER A 76 0.25 19.05 5.94
N ASN A 77 0.07 17.74 6.03
CA ASN A 77 -1.01 17.11 6.79
C ASN A 77 -0.60 16.78 8.24
N ARG A 78 0.60 17.18 8.66
CA ARG A 78 1.13 16.95 10.01
C ARG A 78 1.20 15.46 10.37
N LEU A 79 1.57 14.63 9.41
CA LEU A 79 1.63 13.17 9.58
C LEU A 79 3.06 12.62 9.60
N SER A 80 4.07 13.49 9.60
CA SER A 80 5.48 13.05 9.50
C SER A 80 5.94 12.19 10.68
N ASP A 81 5.25 12.24 11.80
CA ASP A 81 5.53 11.40 12.97
C ASP A 81 4.82 10.04 12.92
N LYS A 82 3.81 9.90 12.07
CA LYS A 82 3.05 8.65 11.93
C LYS A 82 3.39 7.87 10.67
N VAL A 83 3.75 8.57 9.61
CA VAL A 83 3.97 7.97 8.29
C VAL A 83 5.33 8.40 7.78
N ARG A 84 6.06 7.45 7.24
CA ARG A 84 7.32 7.75 6.54
C ARG A 84 7.31 7.11 5.17
N ILE A 85 8.01 7.76 4.24
CA ILE A 85 8.21 7.22 2.89
C ILE A 85 9.66 6.83 2.76
N ILE A 86 9.90 5.63 2.25
CA ILE A 86 11.24 5.12 1.97
C ILE A 86 11.45 5.15 0.47
N ARG A 87 12.53 5.79 0.03
CA ARG A 87 12.88 5.84 -1.39
C ARG A 87 13.73 4.63 -1.76
N ARG A 88 13.08 3.53 -2.04
CA ARG A 88 13.74 2.27 -2.40
C ARG A 88 12.81 1.44 -3.29
N ASN A 89 13.37 0.39 -3.86
CA ASN A 89 12.57 -0.61 -4.56
C ASN A 89 11.88 -1.48 -3.51
N PHE A 90 10.56 -1.67 -3.63
CA PHE A 90 9.81 -2.43 -2.63
C PHE A 90 10.20 -3.92 -2.57
N PHE A 91 10.83 -4.46 -3.60
CA PHE A 91 11.36 -5.83 -3.53
C PHE A 91 12.52 -5.95 -2.53
N ASP A 92 13.20 -4.84 -2.23
CA ASP A 92 14.41 -4.82 -1.41
C ASP A 92 14.19 -4.36 0.03
N VAL A 93 12.98 -4.02 0.39
CA VAL A 93 12.65 -3.54 1.74
C VAL A 93 12.00 -4.65 2.54
N ASN A 94 12.46 -4.86 3.77
CA ASN A 94 11.82 -5.81 4.69
C ASN A 94 10.45 -5.27 5.11
N ILE A 95 9.41 -6.07 4.93
CA ILE A 95 8.02 -5.68 5.22
C ILE A 95 7.42 -6.43 6.41
N SER A 96 8.26 -7.10 7.21
CA SER A 96 7.78 -7.97 8.29
C SER A 96 7.04 -7.24 9.41
N GLU A 97 7.22 -5.93 9.55
CA GLU A 97 6.53 -5.15 10.56
C GLU A 97 5.12 -4.72 10.16
N ALA A 98 4.73 -4.96 8.92
CA ALA A 98 3.40 -4.61 8.47
C ALA A 98 2.34 -5.47 9.15
N SER A 99 1.23 -4.85 9.55
CA SER A 99 0.01 -5.56 9.90
C SER A 99 -0.98 -5.55 8.75
N VAL A 100 -0.84 -4.57 7.86
CA VAL A 100 -1.65 -4.44 6.63
C VAL A 100 -0.73 -4.02 5.49
N VAL A 101 -0.87 -4.65 4.34
CA VAL A 101 -0.13 -4.28 3.13
C VAL A 101 -1.14 -3.88 2.05
N PHE A 102 -0.93 -2.70 1.48
CA PHE A 102 -1.73 -2.22 0.36
C PHE A 102 -0.91 -2.32 -0.92
N VAL A 103 -1.51 -2.84 -1.96
CA VAL A 103 -0.88 -2.92 -3.28
C VAL A 103 -1.85 -2.52 -4.39
N TYR A 104 -1.34 -1.76 -5.33
CA TYR A 104 -1.97 -1.50 -6.61
C TYR A 104 -0.92 -1.76 -7.69
N LEU A 105 -0.73 -3.02 -8.01
CA LEU A 105 0.38 -3.48 -8.83
C LEU A 105 -0.12 -4.44 -9.89
N VAL A 106 0.57 -4.46 -11.03
CA VAL A 106 0.23 -5.38 -12.11
C VAL A 106 0.49 -6.84 -11.71
N PRO A 107 -0.19 -7.80 -12.34
CA PRO A 107 -0.07 -9.22 -11.97
C PRO A 107 1.36 -9.73 -11.92
N LYS A 108 2.22 -9.30 -12.83
CA LYS A 108 3.62 -9.70 -12.86
C LYS A 108 4.34 -9.33 -11.56
N ALA A 109 4.08 -8.11 -11.05
CA ALA A 109 4.67 -7.65 -9.79
C ALA A 109 4.12 -8.44 -8.60
N LEU A 110 2.81 -8.68 -8.59
CA LEU A 110 2.17 -9.44 -7.51
C LEU A 110 2.70 -10.88 -7.45
N ASN A 111 2.87 -11.52 -8.59
CA ASN A 111 3.43 -12.86 -8.63
C ASN A 111 4.88 -12.89 -8.13
N ARG A 112 5.65 -11.87 -8.44
CA ARG A 112 7.04 -11.75 -7.97
C ARG A 112 7.10 -11.46 -6.47
N LEU A 113 6.11 -10.76 -5.92
CA LEU A 113 6.04 -10.44 -4.49
C LEU A 113 5.56 -11.61 -3.64
N LEU A 114 4.84 -12.56 -4.22
CA LEU A 114 4.21 -13.63 -3.45
C LEU A 114 5.18 -14.41 -2.54
N PRO A 115 6.37 -14.82 -2.99
CA PRO A 115 7.34 -15.47 -2.09
C PRO A 115 7.76 -14.57 -0.93
N LYS A 116 7.91 -13.27 -1.19
CA LYS A 116 8.26 -12.29 -0.18
C LYS A 116 7.16 -12.16 0.87
N PHE A 117 5.91 -12.11 0.44
CA PHE A 117 4.77 -12.08 1.35
C PHE A 117 4.77 -13.30 2.27
N ASN A 118 4.93 -14.48 1.69
CA ASN A 118 4.93 -15.72 2.45
C ASN A 118 6.11 -15.84 3.41
N LYS A 119 7.26 -15.27 3.04
CA LYS A 119 8.46 -15.34 3.84
C LYS A 119 8.51 -14.30 4.97
N GLU A 120 8.12 -13.07 4.67
CA GLU A 120 8.35 -11.95 5.60
C GLU A 120 7.14 -11.57 6.44
N LEU A 121 5.94 -11.70 5.92
CA LEU A 121 4.75 -11.26 6.63
C LEU A 121 4.34 -12.26 7.70
N LYS A 122 3.96 -11.73 8.85
CA LYS A 122 3.50 -12.56 9.97
C LYS A 122 2.11 -13.12 9.70
N LYS A 123 1.82 -14.25 10.31
CA LYS A 123 0.48 -14.83 10.30
C LYS A 123 -0.54 -13.77 10.74
N GLY A 124 -1.63 -13.68 10.04
CA GLY A 124 -2.67 -12.71 10.33
C GLY A 124 -2.51 -11.36 9.65
N THR A 125 -1.38 -11.12 8.97
CA THR A 125 -1.21 -9.90 8.18
C THR A 125 -2.23 -9.88 7.06
N ARG A 126 -2.91 -8.74 6.91
CA ARG A 126 -3.93 -8.52 5.88
C ARG A 126 -3.30 -7.84 4.67
N ILE A 127 -3.64 -8.32 3.48
CA ILE A 127 -3.18 -7.73 2.22
C ILE A 127 -4.41 -7.27 1.46
N VAL A 128 -4.42 -6.01 1.05
CA VAL A 128 -5.49 -5.47 0.21
C VAL A 128 -4.92 -5.14 -1.15
N SER A 129 -5.48 -5.75 -2.19
CA SER A 129 -5.08 -5.50 -3.57
C SER A 129 -6.18 -4.77 -4.32
N TYR A 130 -5.82 -3.64 -4.91
CA TYR A 130 -6.70 -2.89 -5.78
C TYR A 130 -6.59 -3.43 -7.20
N LYS A 131 -7.73 -3.77 -7.77
CA LYS A 131 -7.95 -4.30 -9.14
C LYS A 131 -7.44 -5.71 -9.39
N TYR A 132 -6.22 -6.03 -9.04
CA TYR A 132 -5.58 -7.28 -9.50
C TYR A 132 -5.55 -8.34 -8.41
N PRO A 133 -5.87 -9.59 -8.76
CA PRO A 133 -5.87 -10.68 -7.78
C PRO A 133 -4.46 -11.14 -7.43
N ILE A 134 -4.33 -11.69 -6.23
CA ILE A 134 -3.11 -12.33 -5.74
C ILE A 134 -3.40 -13.83 -5.61
N ASN A 135 -2.42 -14.67 -5.88
CA ASN A 135 -2.58 -16.11 -5.73
C ASN A 135 -2.49 -16.55 -4.27
N LEU A 136 -3.48 -16.12 -3.49
CA LEU A 136 -3.68 -16.45 -2.08
C LEU A 136 -5.19 -16.69 -1.88
N PRO A 137 -5.57 -17.40 -0.81
CA PRO A 137 -7.00 -17.53 -0.48
C PRO A 137 -7.60 -16.16 -0.18
N MET A 138 -8.64 -15.81 -0.94
CA MET A 138 -9.31 -14.52 -0.79
C MET A 138 -10.33 -14.59 0.35
N ILE A 139 -10.29 -13.59 1.24
CA ILE A 139 -11.18 -13.49 2.39
C ILE A 139 -12.47 -12.74 2.03
N LYS A 140 -12.31 -11.58 1.38
CA LYS A 140 -13.42 -10.71 1.00
C LYS A 140 -13.14 -10.03 -0.33
N TYR A 141 -14.20 -9.68 -1.03
CA TYR A 141 -14.13 -8.93 -2.26
C TYR A 141 -15.14 -7.80 -2.26
N ASP A 142 -14.67 -6.57 -2.45
CA ASP A 142 -15.53 -5.42 -2.67
C ASP A 142 -15.67 -5.22 -4.18
N ASN A 143 -16.78 -5.64 -4.74
CA ASN A 143 -17.03 -5.57 -6.17
C ASN A 143 -17.19 -4.14 -6.69
N GLU A 144 -17.75 -3.25 -5.89
CA GLU A 144 -17.96 -1.86 -6.28
C GLU A 144 -16.64 -1.13 -6.49
N ASN A 145 -15.70 -1.34 -5.59
CA ASN A 145 -14.40 -0.66 -5.62
C ASN A 145 -13.28 -1.53 -6.19
N GLU A 146 -13.57 -2.76 -6.59
CA GLU A 146 -12.60 -3.71 -7.15
C GLU A 146 -11.42 -3.98 -6.22
N ILE A 147 -11.69 -4.19 -4.95
CA ILE A 147 -10.65 -4.48 -3.96
C ILE A 147 -10.84 -5.86 -3.34
N ARG A 148 -9.71 -6.53 -3.12
CA ARG A 148 -9.66 -7.89 -2.60
C ARG A 148 -8.85 -7.93 -1.32
N LEU A 149 -9.34 -8.65 -0.35
CA LEU A 149 -8.68 -8.84 0.93
C LEU A 149 -8.17 -10.27 1.06
N TYR A 150 -6.91 -10.39 1.42
CA TYR A 150 -6.24 -11.66 1.71
C TYR A 150 -5.65 -11.61 3.10
N MET A 151 -5.39 -12.78 3.67
CA MET A 151 -4.74 -12.88 4.98
C MET A 151 -3.65 -13.94 4.92
N ILE A 152 -2.50 -13.63 5.49
CA ILE A 152 -1.41 -14.61 5.63
C ILE A 152 -1.78 -15.61 6.71
N SER A 153 -1.70 -16.88 6.35
CA SER A 153 -2.03 -17.99 7.26
C SER A 153 -0.81 -18.64 7.88
#